data_4d17b93574233f4f0f184371457aa8ed
#
_entry.id   4d17b93574233f4f0f184371457aa8ed
#
_cell.length_a   1.000
_cell.length_b   1.000
_cell.length_c   1.000
_cell.angle_alpha   90.00
_cell.angle_beta   90.00
_cell.angle_gamma   90.00
#
_symmetry.space_group_name_H-M   'P 1'
#
loop_
_entity.id
_entity.type
_entity.pdbx_description
1 polymer ?
#
loop_
_entity_poly.entity_id
_entity_poly.type
_entity_poly.pdbx_seq_one_letter_code
_entity_poly.pdbx_strand_id
1 'polypeptide(L)'
;MRISFELNDDDLKHFRLIMDESRKAARRMAPEDIVAAAEELLADAPAANAPSFILERLGSLQLMIQMLSDVEWRLPHQDATRVLSALAYFAEPEDLIPDNIPGLGFLDDAIMIELVVRELKHEIEAYQDFREYRERMAENGGKSSRADWLDTRRKELQDRMHRRRGRRRSFLR
;
A
#
# COMPACT_ATOMS: atom_id res chain seq x y z
N MET A 1 -22.74 -10.41 -11.97
CA MET A 1 -23.19 -10.75 -10.61
C MET A 1 -22.72 -9.64 -9.68
N ARG A 2 -23.59 -9.03 -8.90
CA ARG A 2 -23.22 -7.98 -7.93
C ARG A 2 -23.17 -8.63 -6.55
N ILE A 3 -22.02 -8.62 -5.91
CA ILE A 3 -21.85 -9.10 -4.54
C ILE A 3 -21.68 -7.87 -3.67
N SER A 4 -22.51 -7.70 -2.65
CA SER A 4 -22.39 -6.62 -1.67
C SER A 4 -22.09 -7.21 -0.31
N PHE A 5 -21.08 -6.69 0.36
CA PHE A 5 -20.72 -7.03 1.73
C PHE A 5 -20.93 -5.82 2.61
N GLU A 6 -21.51 -6.01 3.77
CA GLU A 6 -21.53 -5.04 4.84
C GLU A 6 -20.61 -5.55 5.94
N LEU A 7 -19.55 -4.82 6.20
CA LEU A 7 -18.68 -5.06 7.34
C LEU A 7 -19.16 -4.18 8.50
N ASN A 8 -19.53 -4.81 9.59
CA ASN A 8 -19.86 -4.11 10.82
C ASN A 8 -18.60 -3.73 11.60
N ASP A 9 -18.74 -2.97 12.68
CA ASP A 9 -17.60 -2.52 13.49
C ASP A 9 -16.84 -3.67 14.16
N ASP A 10 -17.47 -4.79 14.42
CA ASP A 10 -16.83 -5.96 15.03
C ASP A 10 -16.01 -6.73 13.99
N ASP A 11 -16.50 -6.83 12.76
CA ASP A 11 -15.73 -7.39 11.64
C ASP A 11 -14.47 -6.55 11.38
N LEU A 12 -14.60 -5.21 11.36
CA LEU A 12 -13.47 -4.32 11.18
C LEU A 12 -12.45 -4.42 12.32
N LYS A 13 -12.90 -4.60 13.55
CA LYS A 13 -12.02 -4.86 14.70
C LYS A 13 -11.26 -6.17 14.54
N HIS A 14 -11.92 -7.22 14.06
CA HIS A 14 -11.31 -8.51 13.81
C HIS A 14 -10.19 -8.42 12.77
N PHE A 15 -10.45 -7.79 11.64
CA PHE A 15 -9.41 -7.54 10.61
C PHE A 15 -8.23 -6.72 11.14
N ARG A 16 -8.50 -5.69 11.96
CA ARG A 16 -7.43 -4.89 12.59
C ARG A 16 -6.57 -5.70 13.56
N LEU A 17 -7.17 -6.61 14.32
CA LEU A 17 -6.42 -7.51 15.21
C LEU A 17 -5.50 -8.43 14.41
N ILE A 18 -5.98 -9.02 13.33
CA ILE A 18 -5.17 -9.85 12.43
C ILE A 18 -4.01 -9.03 11.85
N MET A 19 -4.28 -7.81 11.39
CA MET A 19 -3.25 -6.91 10.86
C MET A 19 -2.18 -6.59 11.92
N ASP A 20 -2.57 -6.37 13.17
CA ASP A 20 -1.64 -6.10 14.26
C ASP A 20 -0.79 -7.34 14.64
N GLU A 21 -1.35 -8.54 14.54
CA GLU A 21 -0.62 -9.79 14.73
C GLU A 21 0.39 -10.02 13.60
N SER A 22 -0.02 -9.83 12.34
CA SER A 22 0.87 -9.91 11.18
C SER A 22 2.03 -8.89 11.27
N ARG A 23 1.76 -7.68 11.75
CA ARG A 23 2.80 -6.66 12.01
C ARG A 23 3.82 -7.11 13.06
N LYS A 24 3.39 -7.84 14.08
CA LYS A 24 4.30 -8.40 15.10
C LYS A 24 5.16 -9.51 14.51
N ALA A 25 4.59 -10.37 13.68
CA ALA A 25 5.29 -11.42 12.97
C ALA A 25 6.32 -10.84 11.98
N ALA A 26 5.95 -9.79 11.24
CA ALA A 26 6.81 -9.12 10.26
C ALA A 26 8.11 -8.54 10.84
N ARG A 27 8.15 -8.23 12.13
CA ARG A 27 9.39 -7.76 12.78
C ARG A 27 10.52 -8.79 12.74
N ARG A 28 10.20 -10.05 12.45
CA ARG A 28 11.14 -11.17 12.34
C ARG A 28 11.44 -11.55 10.89
N MET A 29 10.76 -10.91 9.94
CA MET A 29 10.91 -11.19 8.51
C MET A 29 11.83 -10.16 7.86
N ALA A 30 12.57 -10.58 6.84
CA ALA A 30 13.31 -9.65 6.00
C ALA A 30 12.33 -8.82 5.17
N PRO A 31 12.60 -7.50 4.95
CA PRO A 31 11.77 -6.66 4.09
C PRO A 31 11.53 -7.25 2.69
N GLU A 32 12.56 -7.91 2.14
CA GLU A 32 12.52 -8.55 0.83
C GLU A 32 11.50 -9.69 0.78
N ASP A 33 11.35 -10.46 1.85
CA ASP A 33 10.40 -11.56 1.94
C ASP A 33 8.96 -11.05 1.99
N ILE A 34 8.72 -9.94 2.68
CA ILE A 34 7.40 -9.27 2.72
C ILE A 34 7.02 -8.76 1.33
N VAL A 35 7.95 -8.11 0.65
CA VAL A 35 7.72 -7.59 -0.71
C VAL A 35 7.49 -8.74 -1.69
N ALA A 36 8.30 -9.80 -1.63
CA ALA A 36 8.16 -10.97 -2.50
C ALA A 36 6.78 -11.64 -2.36
N ALA A 37 6.29 -11.79 -1.12
CA ALA A 37 4.95 -12.36 -0.88
C ALA A 37 3.83 -11.47 -1.46
N ALA A 38 3.94 -10.16 -1.33
CA ALA A 38 2.98 -9.24 -1.92
C ALA A 38 3.03 -9.25 -3.46
N GLU A 39 4.21 -9.43 -4.07
CA GLU A 39 4.38 -9.60 -5.51
C GLU A 39 3.78 -10.94 -6.00
N GLU A 40 3.91 -12.00 -5.21
CA GLU A 40 3.30 -13.30 -5.52
C GLU A 40 1.77 -13.19 -5.59
N LEU A 41 1.14 -12.51 -4.63
CA LEU A 41 -0.29 -12.23 -4.66
C LEU A 41 -0.71 -11.47 -5.93
N LEU A 42 0.10 -10.49 -6.36
CA LEU A 42 -0.14 -9.74 -7.61
C LEU A 42 -0.10 -10.62 -8.85
N ALA A 43 0.70 -11.69 -8.84
CA ALA A 43 0.79 -12.63 -9.95
C ALA A 43 -0.34 -13.68 -9.92
N ASP A 44 -0.69 -14.17 -8.75
CA ASP A 44 -1.61 -15.28 -8.55
C ASP A 44 -3.07 -14.91 -8.78
N ALA A 45 -3.51 -13.74 -8.32
CA ALA A 45 -4.90 -13.32 -8.41
C ALA A 45 -5.41 -13.17 -9.87
N PRO A 46 -4.66 -12.54 -10.81
CA PRO A 46 -5.04 -12.55 -12.23
C PRO A 46 -5.04 -13.95 -12.85
N ALA A 47 -4.06 -14.79 -12.51
CA ALA A 47 -3.96 -16.17 -12.98
C ALA A 47 -5.14 -17.03 -12.52
N ALA A 48 -5.66 -16.77 -11.34
CA ALA A 48 -6.85 -17.41 -10.77
C ALA A 48 -8.18 -16.80 -11.24
N ASN A 49 -8.17 -15.85 -12.18
CA ASN A 49 -9.34 -15.12 -12.67
C ASN A 49 -10.12 -14.40 -11.55
N ALA A 50 -9.42 -13.76 -10.64
CA ALA A 50 -10.03 -12.98 -9.56
C ALA A 50 -11.01 -11.92 -10.11
N PRO A 51 -12.12 -11.63 -9.41
CA PRO A 51 -13.07 -10.60 -9.81
C PRO A 51 -12.41 -9.22 -9.98
N SER A 52 -12.96 -8.39 -10.88
CA SER A 52 -12.40 -7.07 -11.21
C SER A 52 -12.23 -6.16 -10.00
N PHE A 53 -13.14 -6.20 -9.05
CA PHE A 53 -13.04 -5.38 -7.83
C PHE A 53 -11.82 -5.76 -6.94
N ILE A 54 -11.41 -7.03 -6.98
CA ILE A 54 -10.18 -7.50 -6.32
C ILE A 54 -8.97 -6.99 -7.09
N LEU A 55 -8.95 -7.15 -8.42
CA LEU A 55 -7.86 -6.69 -9.28
C LEU A 55 -7.63 -5.18 -9.16
N GLU A 56 -8.69 -4.38 -9.01
CA GLU A 56 -8.58 -2.94 -8.74
C GLU A 56 -7.84 -2.63 -7.43
N ARG A 57 -8.10 -3.39 -6.36
CA ARG A 57 -7.40 -3.22 -5.07
C ARG A 57 -5.95 -3.65 -5.16
N LEU A 58 -5.64 -4.69 -5.93
CA LEU A 58 -4.27 -5.11 -6.19
C LEU A 58 -3.42 -4.02 -6.87
N GLY A 59 -4.04 -3.12 -7.65
CA GLY A 59 -3.35 -1.95 -8.19
C GLY A 59 -2.78 -1.04 -7.10
N SER A 60 -3.47 -0.89 -5.98
CA SER A 60 -2.98 -0.13 -4.81
C SER A 60 -1.83 -0.86 -4.11
N LEU A 61 -1.89 -2.18 -4.01
CA LEU A 61 -0.78 -2.99 -3.48
C LEU A 61 0.48 -2.83 -4.33
N GLN A 62 0.35 -2.91 -5.65
CA GLN A 62 1.45 -2.68 -6.59
C GLN A 62 2.08 -1.29 -6.41
N LEU A 63 1.25 -0.27 -6.23
CA LEU A 63 1.72 1.09 -6.00
C LEU A 63 2.53 1.20 -4.70
N MET A 64 2.10 0.54 -3.63
CA MET A 64 2.83 0.50 -2.36
C MET A 64 4.18 -0.19 -2.48
N ILE A 65 4.27 -1.29 -3.23
CA ILE A 65 5.54 -1.97 -3.53
C ILE A 65 6.48 -1.05 -4.33
N GLN A 66 5.96 -0.38 -5.36
CA GLN A 66 6.73 0.58 -6.15
C GLN A 66 7.26 1.73 -5.29
N MET A 67 6.44 2.23 -4.37
CA MET A 67 6.82 3.30 -3.44
C MET A 67 8.01 2.91 -2.54
N LEU A 68 8.10 1.64 -2.14
CA LEU A 68 9.22 1.12 -1.35
C LEU A 68 10.52 1.01 -2.15
N SER A 69 10.43 0.63 -3.42
CA SER A 69 11.58 0.35 -4.28
C SER A 69 12.06 1.54 -5.11
N ASP A 70 11.31 2.64 -5.15
CA ASP A 70 11.62 3.81 -5.97
C ASP A 70 12.79 4.62 -5.38
N VAL A 71 13.95 4.48 -6.01
CA VAL A 71 15.20 5.11 -5.56
C VAL A 71 15.19 6.65 -5.69
N GLU A 72 14.35 7.21 -6.56
CA GLU A 72 14.19 8.67 -6.68
C GLU A 72 13.23 9.22 -5.62
N TRP A 73 12.23 8.44 -5.23
CA TRP A 73 11.30 8.81 -4.15
C TRP A 73 11.98 8.83 -2.78
N ARG A 74 12.84 7.87 -2.51
CA ARG A 74 13.61 7.75 -1.26
C ARG A 74 12.72 7.87 -0.03
N LEU A 75 11.79 6.94 0.11
CA LEU A 75 10.87 6.93 1.24
C LEU A 75 11.66 6.95 2.57
N PRO A 76 11.35 7.89 3.50
CA PRO A 76 12.00 7.92 4.80
C PRO A 76 11.85 6.59 5.54
N HIS A 77 12.85 6.20 6.32
CA HIS A 77 12.88 4.91 7.01
C HIS A 77 11.60 4.64 7.85
N GLN A 78 11.11 5.63 8.56
CA GLN A 78 9.87 5.49 9.34
C GLN A 78 8.65 5.20 8.46
N ASP A 79 8.55 5.84 7.31
CA ASP A 79 7.45 5.64 6.38
C ASP A 79 7.60 4.30 5.66
N ALA A 80 8.82 3.91 5.30
CA ALA A 80 9.11 2.57 4.74
C ALA A 80 8.73 1.46 5.73
N THR A 81 9.08 1.62 7.00
CA THR A 81 8.69 0.67 8.06
C THR A 81 7.17 0.57 8.20
N ARG A 82 6.45 1.68 8.09
CA ARG A 82 4.98 1.68 8.12
C ARG A 82 4.39 0.92 6.94
N VAL A 83 4.89 1.16 5.74
CA VAL A 83 4.43 0.46 4.53
C VAL A 83 4.71 -1.04 4.63
N LEU A 84 5.95 -1.42 4.98
CA LEU A 84 6.31 -2.83 5.19
C LEU A 84 5.44 -3.52 6.25
N SER A 85 5.22 -2.85 7.38
CA SER A 85 4.35 -3.38 8.43
C SER A 85 2.92 -3.57 7.97
N ALA A 86 2.43 -2.70 7.09
CA ALA A 86 1.11 -2.81 6.51
C ALA A 86 1.02 -3.95 5.49
N LEU A 87 2.11 -4.23 4.75
CA LEU A 87 2.18 -5.34 3.80
C LEU A 87 2.44 -6.71 4.47
N ALA A 88 2.74 -6.72 5.75
CA ALA A 88 3.09 -7.94 6.49
C ALA A 88 2.01 -9.03 6.45
N TYR A 89 0.74 -8.63 6.36
CA TYR A 89 -0.38 -9.57 6.25
C TYR A 89 -0.21 -10.52 5.04
N PHE A 90 0.24 -9.99 3.91
CA PHE A 90 0.38 -10.76 2.67
C PHE A 90 1.55 -11.76 2.71
N ALA A 91 2.39 -11.69 3.71
CA ALA A 91 3.48 -12.66 3.95
C ALA A 91 3.08 -13.77 4.94
N GLU A 92 1.88 -13.73 5.50
CA GLU A 92 1.37 -14.79 6.37
C GLU A 92 0.99 -16.03 5.55
N PRO A 93 1.31 -17.23 6.04
CA PRO A 93 1.08 -18.46 5.29
C PRO A 93 -0.39 -18.93 5.30
N GLU A 94 -1.24 -18.33 6.12
CA GLU A 94 -2.64 -18.72 6.28
C GLU A 94 -3.57 -17.63 5.79
N ASP A 95 -4.30 -17.94 4.72
CA ASP A 95 -5.38 -17.10 4.22
C ASP A 95 -6.64 -17.26 5.08
N LEU A 96 -7.35 -16.17 5.33
CA LEU A 96 -8.64 -16.21 6.02
C LEU A 96 -9.72 -16.85 5.15
N ILE A 97 -9.64 -16.63 3.84
CA ILE A 97 -10.51 -17.24 2.83
C ILE A 97 -9.60 -17.93 1.81
N PRO A 98 -9.71 -19.27 1.64
CA PRO A 98 -8.89 -19.97 0.65
C PRO A 98 -9.08 -19.44 -0.77
N ASP A 99 -7.98 -19.17 -1.47
CA ASP A 99 -7.95 -18.60 -2.83
C ASP A 99 -8.70 -19.40 -3.88
N ASN A 100 -8.84 -20.70 -3.66
CA ASN A 100 -9.53 -21.61 -4.56
C ASN A 100 -11.08 -21.54 -4.47
N ILE A 101 -11.62 -20.72 -3.58
CA ILE A 101 -13.08 -20.53 -3.49
C ILE A 101 -13.54 -19.58 -4.61
N PRO A 102 -14.34 -20.06 -5.58
CA PRO A 102 -14.75 -19.22 -6.71
C PRO A 102 -15.51 -17.95 -6.28
N GLY A 103 -15.02 -16.80 -6.72
CA GLY A 103 -15.62 -15.49 -6.45
C GLY A 103 -15.38 -14.90 -5.06
N LEU A 104 -14.84 -15.68 -4.13
CA LEU A 104 -14.53 -15.24 -2.75
C LEU A 104 -13.05 -15.32 -2.43
N GLY A 105 -12.27 -16.12 -3.16
CA GLY A 105 -10.83 -16.13 -3.02
C GLY A 105 -10.25 -14.73 -3.20
N PHE A 106 -9.24 -14.39 -2.45
CA PHE A 106 -8.62 -13.06 -2.35
C PHE A 106 -9.53 -11.94 -1.80
N LEU A 107 -10.73 -12.27 -1.27
CA LEU A 107 -11.61 -11.25 -0.70
C LEU A 107 -11.03 -10.65 0.58
N ASP A 108 -10.45 -11.47 1.44
CA ASP A 108 -9.75 -11.04 2.65
C ASP A 108 -8.54 -10.15 2.30
N ASP A 109 -7.76 -10.52 1.28
CA ASP A 109 -6.69 -9.69 0.76
C ASP A 109 -7.21 -8.33 0.28
N ALA A 110 -8.30 -8.30 -0.47
CA ALA A 110 -8.92 -7.05 -0.93
C ALA A 110 -9.40 -6.17 0.23
N ILE A 111 -9.96 -6.75 1.28
CA ILE A 111 -10.36 -6.04 2.50
C ILE A 111 -9.14 -5.48 3.22
N MET A 112 -8.09 -6.28 3.38
CA MET A 112 -6.86 -5.85 4.03
C MET A 112 -6.15 -4.75 3.23
N ILE A 113 -6.11 -4.85 1.90
CA ILE A 113 -5.59 -3.78 1.02
C ILE A 113 -6.36 -2.48 1.26
N GLU A 114 -7.69 -2.52 1.29
CA GLU A 114 -8.52 -1.34 1.54
C GLU A 114 -8.22 -0.68 2.88
N LEU A 115 -8.04 -1.48 3.94
CA LEU A 115 -7.67 -0.96 5.27
C LEU A 115 -6.29 -0.32 5.27
N VAL A 116 -5.32 -0.94 4.61
CA VAL A 116 -3.96 -0.42 4.45
C VAL A 116 -3.94 0.87 3.64
N VAL A 117 -4.67 0.93 2.53
CA VAL A 117 -4.80 2.15 1.71
C VAL A 117 -5.37 3.31 2.51
N ARG A 118 -6.35 3.06 3.35
CA ARG A 118 -6.92 4.10 4.24
C ARG A 118 -5.91 4.58 5.28
N GLU A 119 -5.10 3.68 5.82
CA GLU A 119 -4.06 4.01 6.78
C GLU A 119 -2.93 4.83 6.14
N LEU A 120 -2.49 4.45 4.94
CA LEU A 120 -1.36 5.03 4.20
C LEU A 120 -1.80 6.08 3.15
N LYS A 121 -3.03 6.56 3.24
CA LYS A 121 -3.61 7.45 2.22
C LYS A 121 -2.71 8.63 1.86
N HIS A 122 -2.10 9.28 2.84
CA HIS A 122 -1.30 10.48 2.60
C HIS A 122 0.06 10.16 1.97
N GLU A 123 0.63 9.00 2.29
CA GLU A 123 1.84 8.48 1.68
C GLU A 123 1.61 8.15 0.22
N ILE A 124 0.52 7.45 -0.06
CA ILE A 124 0.13 7.05 -1.42
C ILE A 124 -0.16 8.28 -2.29
N GLU A 125 -0.95 9.24 -1.80
CA GLU A 125 -1.24 10.49 -2.51
C GLU A 125 0.02 11.28 -2.83
N ALA A 126 0.95 11.39 -1.86
CA ALA A 126 2.20 12.11 -2.07
C ALA A 126 3.09 11.42 -3.12
N TYR A 127 3.13 10.09 -3.13
CA TYR A 127 3.89 9.33 -4.12
C TYR A 127 3.27 9.42 -5.53
N GLN A 128 1.95 9.37 -5.63
CA GLN A 128 1.25 9.55 -6.91
C GLN A 128 1.54 10.95 -7.50
N ASP A 129 1.44 12.00 -6.69
CA ASP A 129 1.79 13.37 -7.11
C ASP A 129 3.25 13.47 -7.59
N PHE A 130 4.17 12.75 -6.92
CA PHE A 130 5.57 12.70 -7.33
C PHE A 130 5.76 12.00 -8.68
N ARG A 131 5.08 10.88 -8.91
CA ARG A 131 5.13 10.15 -10.18
C ARG A 131 4.63 11.00 -11.34
N GLU A 132 3.46 11.61 -11.20
CA GLU A 132 2.88 12.50 -12.22
C GLU A 132 3.81 13.67 -12.56
N TYR A 133 4.44 14.23 -11.53
CA TYR A 133 5.42 15.28 -11.74
C TYR A 133 6.64 14.77 -12.53
N ARG A 134 7.20 13.63 -12.17
CA ARG A 134 8.34 13.02 -12.85
C ARG A 134 8.03 12.75 -14.32
N GLU A 135 6.86 12.24 -14.62
CA GLU A 135 6.38 12.00 -15.98
C GLU A 135 6.31 13.30 -16.78
N ARG A 136 5.69 14.34 -16.24
CA ARG A 136 5.63 15.67 -16.91
C ARG A 136 7.00 16.28 -17.18
N MET A 137 7.94 16.11 -16.25
CA MET A 137 9.29 16.61 -16.46
C MET A 137 10.04 15.84 -17.52
N ALA A 138 9.85 14.53 -17.61
CA ALA A 138 10.45 13.69 -18.64
C ALA A 138 9.94 14.09 -20.05
N GLU A 139 8.65 14.38 -20.20
CA GLU A 139 8.05 14.85 -21.46
C GLU A 139 8.60 16.20 -21.91
N ASN A 140 8.88 17.12 -20.98
CA ASN A 140 9.38 18.45 -21.28
C ASN A 140 10.90 18.51 -21.54
N GLY A 141 11.60 17.37 -21.61
CA GLY A 141 13.01 17.32 -21.97
C GLY A 141 13.97 17.99 -21.00
N GLY A 142 13.56 18.17 -19.74
CA GLY A 142 14.32 18.88 -18.70
C GLY A 142 15.71 18.29 -18.52
N LYS A 143 16.73 19.10 -18.76
CA LYS A 143 18.15 18.76 -18.54
C LYS A 143 18.68 19.49 -17.31
N SER A 144 19.64 18.92 -16.68
CA SER A 144 20.68 19.46 -15.79
C SER A 144 20.37 19.75 -14.31
N SER A 145 19.22 20.20 -13.90
CA SER A 145 18.91 20.39 -12.46
C SER A 145 17.84 19.45 -11.94
N ARG A 146 17.62 18.36 -12.65
CA ARG A 146 16.55 17.40 -12.40
C ARG A 146 16.63 16.75 -11.02
N ALA A 147 17.83 16.37 -10.58
CA ALA A 147 18.02 15.73 -9.29
C ALA A 147 17.71 16.69 -8.13
N ASP A 148 18.25 17.92 -8.16
CA ASP A 148 17.99 18.92 -7.12
C ASP A 148 16.53 19.33 -7.06
N TRP A 149 15.92 19.46 -8.23
CA TRP A 149 14.51 19.80 -8.31
C TRP A 149 13.61 18.68 -7.82
N LEU A 150 13.90 17.42 -8.20
CA LEU A 150 13.18 16.25 -7.68
C LEU A 150 13.33 16.12 -6.16
N ASP A 151 14.52 16.41 -5.62
CA ASP A 151 14.73 16.41 -4.18
C ASP A 151 13.90 17.51 -3.48
N THR A 152 13.86 18.71 -4.03
CA THR A 152 13.03 19.80 -3.52
C THR A 152 11.55 19.44 -3.56
N ARG A 153 11.07 18.95 -4.69
CA ARG A 153 9.66 18.56 -4.85
C ARG A 153 9.27 17.39 -3.96
N ARG A 154 10.14 16.39 -3.86
CA ARG A 154 9.95 15.27 -2.92
C ARG A 154 9.81 15.77 -1.49
N LYS A 155 10.70 16.66 -1.06
CA LYS A 155 10.65 17.24 0.28
C LYS A 155 9.35 18.01 0.52
N GLU A 156 8.93 18.86 -0.41
CA GLU A 156 7.65 19.57 -0.33
C GLU A 156 6.45 18.63 -0.20
N LEU A 157 6.43 17.54 -0.97
CA LEU A 157 5.37 16.53 -0.93
C LEU A 157 5.39 15.75 0.39
N GLN A 158 6.56 15.38 0.88
CA GLN A 158 6.72 14.71 2.18
C GLN A 158 6.30 15.64 3.33
N ASP A 159 6.68 16.91 3.30
CA ASP A 159 6.27 17.91 4.30
C ASP A 159 4.74 18.12 4.28
N ARG A 160 4.12 18.12 3.10
CA ARG A 160 2.66 18.17 2.96
C ARG A 160 1.99 16.94 3.57
N MET A 161 2.53 15.77 3.33
CA MET A 161 2.08 14.51 3.91
C MET A 161 2.14 14.55 5.45
N HIS A 162 3.26 14.96 6.02
CA HIS A 162 3.44 15.06 7.48
C HIS A 162 2.51 16.10 8.12
N ARG A 163 2.30 17.26 7.48
CA ARG A 163 1.36 18.28 7.96
C ARG A 163 -0.09 17.79 7.97
N ARG A 164 -0.51 17.03 6.96
CA ARG A 164 -1.86 16.44 6.90
C ARG A 164 -2.08 15.43 8.02
N ARG A 165 -1.06 14.63 8.36
CA ARG A 165 -1.11 13.71 9.52
C ARG A 165 -1.21 14.45 10.84
N GLY A 166 -0.43 15.51 11.04
CA GLY A 166 -0.45 16.33 12.25
C GLY A 166 -1.81 16.94 12.53
N ARG A 167 -2.48 17.47 11.51
CA ARG A 167 -3.84 18.03 11.64
C ARG A 167 -4.88 17.00 12.06
N ARG A 168 -4.79 15.75 11.59
CA ARG A 168 -5.70 14.68 12.00
C ARG A 168 -5.55 14.30 13.47
N ARG A 169 -4.32 14.30 13.99
CA ARG A 169 -4.07 14.00 15.41
C ARG A 169 -4.59 15.06 16.35
N SER A 170 -4.65 16.34 15.94
CA SER A 170 -5.17 17.42 16.79
C SER A 170 -6.70 17.47 16.85
N PHE A 171 -7.39 16.87 15.87
CA PHE A 171 -8.87 16.80 15.85
C PHE A 171 -9.44 15.63 16.69
N LEU A 172 -8.59 14.72 17.14
CA LEU A 172 -8.96 13.53 17.92
C LEU A 172 -8.58 13.66 19.41
N ARG A 173 -8.23 14.86 19.86
CA ARG A 173 -8.09 15.24 21.26
C ARG A 173 -9.24 16.19 21.63
#